data_61a3f38bee91d09c580992824acacc23
#
_entry.id   61a3f38bee91d09c580992824acacc23
#
_cell.length_a   1.000
_cell.length_b   1.000
_cell.length_c   1.000
_cell.angle_alpha   90.00
_cell.angle_beta   90.00
_cell.angle_gamma   90.00
#
_symmetry.space_group_name_H-M   'P 1'
#
loop_
_entity.id
_entity.type
_entity.pdbx_description
1 polymer ?
#
loop_
_entity_poly.entity_id
_entity_poly.type
_entity_poly.pdbx_seq_one_letter_code
_entity_poly.pdbx_strand_id
1 'polypeptide(L)'
;RFVSTLAQLNPDINYVGIEKYSSVLLRAVEKQDELNLPNLRFIRMDAEAITEVFDRGEVDRIYLNFSDPWPKDRHAKRRLTSRQFFERYNIILKKDGQVEFKTDNRPLFDFSVEEVKEAGWQLRAVTYDLHNDAKLCEGNVMTEYEERFSAAGNPICKLIAVR
;
A
#
# COMPACT_ATOMS: atom_id res chain seq x y z
N ARG A 1 7.87 -10.13 -0.18
CA ARG A 1 7.08 -11.09 -0.97
C ARG A 1 6.06 -10.42 -1.89
N PHE A 2 5.25 -9.49 -1.38
CA PHE A 2 4.22 -8.81 -2.18
C PHE A 2 4.80 -8.12 -3.42
N VAL A 3 5.75 -7.20 -3.22
CA VAL A 3 6.33 -6.42 -4.32
C VAL A 3 7.19 -7.27 -5.24
N SER A 4 7.90 -8.26 -4.71
CA SER A 4 8.69 -9.17 -5.54
C SER A 4 7.81 -10.05 -6.42
N THR A 5 6.67 -10.52 -5.91
CA THR A 5 5.69 -11.26 -6.69
C THR A 5 5.10 -10.42 -7.82
N LEU A 6 4.73 -9.17 -7.51
CA LEU A 6 4.24 -8.24 -8.55
C LEU A 6 5.29 -7.98 -9.63
N ALA A 7 6.54 -7.79 -9.23
CA ALA A 7 7.63 -7.56 -10.18
C ALA A 7 7.88 -8.76 -11.09
N GLN A 8 7.79 -9.98 -10.56
CA GLN A 8 7.89 -11.21 -11.35
C GLN A 8 6.74 -11.36 -12.35
N LEU A 9 5.52 -11.04 -11.92
CA LEU A 9 4.32 -11.15 -12.75
C LEU A 9 4.26 -10.07 -13.85
N ASN A 10 4.89 -8.92 -13.62
CA ASN A 10 4.79 -7.75 -14.48
C ASN A 10 6.20 -7.22 -14.83
N PRO A 11 6.96 -7.91 -15.69
CA PRO A 11 8.34 -7.53 -15.98
C PRO A 11 8.51 -6.17 -16.67
N ASP A 12 7.45 -5.65 -17.27
CA ASP A 12 7.45 -4.34 -17.95
C ASP A 12 7.12 -3.17 -17.02
N ILE A 13 6.81 -3.44 -15.75
CA ILE A 13 6.49 -2.42 -14.76
C ILE A 13 7.62 -2.31 -13.76
N ASN A 14 8.05 -1.10 -13.45
CA ASN A 14 9.05 -0.83 -12.42
C ASN A 14 8.38 -0.71 -11.05
N TYR A 15 8.92 -1.41 -10.07
CA TYR A 15 8.43 -1.41 -8.70
C TYR A 15 9.48 -0.85 -7.75
N VAL A 16 9.02 -0.07 -6.76
CA VAL A 16 9.86 0.46 -5.68
C VAL A 16 9.23 0.05 -4.36
N GLY A 17 9.97 -0.70 -3.56
CA GLY A 17 9.60 -1.01 -2.18
C GLY A 17 10.17 0.04 -1.24
N ILE A 18 9.33 0.63 -0.41
CA ILE A 18 9.75 1.63 0.58
C ILE A 18 9.61 1.02 1.97
N GLU A 19 10.68 1.11 2.74
CA GLU A 19 10.71 0.58 4.10
C GLU A 19 11.50 1.52 5.01
N LYS A 20 10.95 1.79 6.17
CA LYS A 20 11.58 2.64 7.19
C LYS A 20 12.62 1.88 8.00
N TYR A 21 12.37 0.62 8.30
CA TYR A 21 13.19 -0.19 9.19
C TYR A 21 14.24 -0.99 8.43
N SER A 22 15.52 -0.81 8.80
CA SER A 22 16.65 -1.44 8.12
C SER A 22 16.65 -2.96 8.17
N SER A 23 16.18 -3.56 9.25
CA SER A 23 16.10 -5.04 9.40
C SER A 23 15.10 -5.66 8.42
N VAL A 24 13.97 -5.02 8.20
CA VAL A 24 12.95 -5.47 7.23
C VAL A 24 13.46 -5.27 5.81
N LEU A 25 14.09 -4.12 5.55
CA LEU A 25 14.68 -3.81 4.26
C LEU A 25 15.78 -4.81 3.88
N LEU A 26 16.63 -5.18 4.82
CA LEU A 26 17.72 -6.14 4.56
C LEU A 26 17.19 -7.47 4.06
N ARG A 27 16.15 -8.01 4.69
CA ARG A 27 15.51 -9.26 4.24
C ARG A 27 14.93 -9.14 2.84
N ALA A 28 14.33 -8.01 2.53
CA ALA A 28 13.76 -7.75 1.20
C ALA A 28 14.86 -7.69 0.13
N VAL A 29 15.97 -7.04 0.42
CA VAL A 29 17.12 -6.92 -0.47
C VAL A 29 17.79 -8.28 -0.69
N GLU A 30 17.98 -9.07 0.36
CA GLU A 30 18.54 -10.43 0.27
C GLU A 30 17.68 -11.29 -0.66
N LYS A 31 16.38 -11.24 -0.54
CA LYS A 31 15.46 -11.96 -1.42
C LYS A 31 15.51 -11.45 -2.86
N GLN A 32 15.67 -10.13 -3.03
CA GLN A 32 15.85 -9.52 -4.35
C GLN A 32 17.11 -10.04 -5.04
N ASP A 33 18.22 -10.18 -4.30
CA ASP A 33 19.47 -10.70 -4.83
C ASP A 33 19.30 -12.16 -5.32
N GLU A 34 18.52 -12.97 -4.61
CA GLU A 34 18.20 -14.34 -5.03
C GLU A 34 17.36 -14.36 -6.30
N LEU A 35 16.38 -13.49 -6.42
CA LEU A 35 15.44 -13.44 -7.56
C LEU A 35 15.99 -12.68 -8.76
N ASN A 36 16.95 -11.78 -8.54
CA ASN A 36 17.58 -10.95 -9.57
C ASN A 36 16.57 -10.26 -10.49
N LEU A 37 15.62 -9.52 -9.90
CA LEU A 37 14.57 -8.83 -10.63
C LEU A 37 15.05 -7.42 -11.07
N PRO A 38 15.21 -7.16 -12.37
CA PRO A 38 15.73 -5.87 -12.85
C PRO A 38 14.75 -4.72 -12.68
N ASN A 39 13.46 -5.02 -12.51
CA ASN A 39 12.38 -4.03 -12.38
C ASN A 39 11.97 -3.74 -10.94
N LEU A 40 12.77 -4.15 -9.96
CA LEU A 40 12.49 -3.93 -8.54
C LEU A 40 13.65 -3.20 -7.87
N ARG A 41 13.34 -2.16 -7.12
CA ARG A 41 14.28 -1.40 -6.30
C ARG A 41 13.70 -1.21 -4.91
N PHE A 42 14.58 -1.02 -3.92
CA PHE A 42 14.20 -0.72 -2.54
C PHE A 42 14.82 0.59 -2.08
N ILE A 43 14.06 1.35 -1.30
CA ILE A 43 14.51 2.60 -0.69
C ILE A 43 14.22 2.54 0.80
N ARG A 44 15.23 2.84 1.62
CA ARG A 44 15.05 3.05 3.05
C ARG A 44 14.70 4.50 3.29
N MET A 45 13.46 4.77 3.69
CA MET A 45 13.00 6.11 3.97
C MET A 45 11.72 6.11 4.79
N ASP A 46 11.44 7.25 5.43
CA ASP A 46 10.12 7.51 5.99
C ASP A 46 9.20 8.01 4.87
N ALA A 47 7.99 7.48 4.80
CA ALA A 47 7.02 7.84 3.76
C ALA A 47 6.63 9.34 3.78
N GLU A 48 6.85 10.05 4.88
CA GLU A 48 6.63 11.50 4.94
C GLU A 48 7.46 12.26 3.90
N ALA A 49 8.61 11.73 3.51
CA ALA A 49 9.55 12.35 2.56
C ALA A 49 9.32 11.91 1.11
N ILE A 50 8.20 11.25 0.80
CA ILE A 50 7.97 10.64 -0.51
C ILE A 50 7.97 11.66 -1.66
N THR A 51 7.56 12.90 -1.40
CA THR A 51 7.58 13.97 -2.40
C THR A 51 8.99 14.52 -2.71
N GLU A 52 9.98 14.16 -1.89
CA GLU A 52 11.39 14.49 -2.14
C GLU A 52 12.08 13.44 -3.02
N VAL A 53 11.48 12.27 -3.15
CA VAL A 53 12.04 11.12 -3.87
C VAL A 53 11.43 10.95 -5.25
N PHE A 54 10.13 11.17 -5.37
CA PHE A 54 9.40 11.06 -6.63
C PHE A 54 8.97 12.41 -7.14
N ASP A 55 9.06 12.58 -8.45
CA ASP A 55 8.59 13.78 -9.14
C ASP A 55 7.05 13.81 -9.24
N ARG A 56 6.54 14.98 -9.54
CA ARG A 56 5.12 15.16 -9.79
C ARG A 56 4.65 14.24 -10.92
N GLY A 57 3.63 13.44 -10.62
CA GLY A 57 3.01 12.56 -11.62
C GLY A 57 3.89 11.41 -12.09
N GLU A 58 4.92 11.04 -11.33
CA GLU A 58 5.85 9.97 -11.70
C GLU A 58 5.29 8.58 -11.43
N VAL A 59 4.41 8.43 -10.45
CA VAL A 59 3.96 7.13 -9.94
C VAL A 59 2.58 6.78 -10.50
N ASP A 60 2.43 5.58 -11.02
CA ASP A 60 1.15 5.09 -11.56
C ASP A 60 0.23 4.54 -10.48
N ARG A 61 0.79 3.88 -9.46
CA ARG A 61 0.01 3.17 -8.44
C ARG A 61 0.78 3.08 -7.13
N ILE A 62 0.06 3.22 -6.03
CA ILE A 62 0.60 3.09 -4.68
C ILE A 62 -0.13 1.95 -3.98
N TYR A 63 0.64 1.04 -3.37
CA TYR A 63 0.12 -0.04 -2.54
C TYR A 63 0.48 0.20 -1.09
N LEU A 64 -0.52 0.20 -0.23
CA LEU A 64 -0.37 0.31 1.23
C LEU A 64 -0.89 -1.00 1.83
N ASN A 65 0.01 -1.78 2.41
CA ASN A 65 -0.35 -3.10 2.94
C ASN A 65 -0.06 -3.18 4.44
N PHE A 66 -1.11 -3.32 5.25
CA PHE A 66 -1.02 -3.56 6.69
C PHE A 66 -0.13 -2.55 7.41
N SER A 67 -0.27 -1.28 7.05
CA SER A 67 0.48 -0.19 7.67
C SER A 67 0.12 -0.01 9.14
N ASP A 68 1.02 0.64 9.88
CA ASP A 68 0.84 0.90 11.32
C ASP A 68 -0.45 1.64 11.60
N PRO A 69 -1.30 1.14 12.50
CA PRO A 69 -2.60 1.75 12.79
C PRO A 69 -2.51 3.02 13.62
N TRP A 70 -1.39 3.27 14.33
CA TRP A 70 -1.22 4.43 15.19
C TRP A 70 -2.49 4.68 16.03
N PRO A 71 -2.80 3.83 17.03
CA PRO A 71 -4.13 3.81 17.66
C PRO A 71 -4.51 5.06 18.44
N LYS A 72 -3.54 5.90 18.82
CA LYS A 72 -3.80 7.15 19.54
C LYS A 72 -4.23 8.23 18.58
N ASP A 73 -5.32 8.94 18.88
CA ASP A 73 -5.86 10.00 18.05
C ASP A 73 -4.84 11.10 17.72
N ARG A 74 -3.96 11.44 18.66
CA ARG A 74 -2.89 12.43 18.45
C ARG A 74 -1.91 12.03 17.36
N HIS A 75 -1.88 10.74 16.97
CA HIS A 75 -1.00 10.23 15.93
C HIS A 75 -1.73 9.99 14.58
N ALA A 76 -2.97 10.44 14.45
CA ALA A 76 -3.76 10.19 13.24
C ALA A 76 -3.06 10.63 11.96
N LYS A 77 -2.33 11.74 12.00
CA LYS A 77 -1.57 12.27 10.85
C LYS A 77 -0.47 11.33 10.37
N ARG A 78 0.02 10.43 11.22
CA ARG A 78 1.08 9.47 10.90
C ARG A 78 0.57 8.25 10.15
N ARG A 79 -0.73 8.02 10.16
CA ARG A 79 -1.34 6.92 9.42
C ARG A 79 -1.19 7.16 7.93
N LEU A 80 -0.76 6.15 7.19
CA LEU A 80 -0.49 6.29 5.75
C LEU A 80 -1.74 6.58 4.91
N THR A 81 -2.92 6.43 5.49
CA THR A 81 -4.20 6.75 4.86
C THR A 81 -4.82 8.05 5.38
N SER A 82 -4.07 8.85 6.13
CA SER A 82 -4.54 10.18 6.56
C SER A 82 -4.66 11.13 5.37
N ARG A 83 -5.52 12.16 5.52
CA ARG A 83 -5.65 13.20 4.48
C ARG A 83 -4.33 13.90 4.18
N GLN A 84 -3.44 14.04 5.17
CA GLN A 84 -2.12 14.63 4.98
C GLN A 84 -1.26 13.77 4.04
N PHE A 85 -1.33 12.45 4.17
CA PHE A 85 -0.66 11.55 3.25
C PHE A 85 -1.30 11.55 1.86
N PHE A 86 -2.61 11.65 1.75
CA PHE A 86 -3.28 11.77 0.46
C PHE A 86 -2.88 13.05 -0.30
N GLU A 87 -2.56 14.13 0.40
CA GLU A 87 -1.97 15.33 -0.23
C GLU A 87 -0.63 15.01 -0.89
N ARG A 88 0.21 14.20 -0.22
CA ARG A 88 1.49 13.75 -0.77
C ARG A 88 1.29 12.84 -1.98
N TYR A 89 0.38 11.88 -1.88
CA TYR A 89 0.06 10.98 -2.99
C TYR A 89 -0.48 11.75 -4.19
N ASN A 90 -1.26 12.79 -3.96
CA ASN A 90 -1.79 13.64 -5.01
C ASN A 90 -0.68 14.31 -5.86
N ILE A 91 0.46 14.58 -5.25
CA ILE A 91 1.59 15.19 -5.95
C ILE A 91 2.29 14.18 -6.86
N ILE A 92 2.59 12.99 -6.34
CA ILE A 92 3.44 12.02 -7.05
C ILE A 92 2.67 11.11 -8.00
N LEU A 93 1.36 10.92 -7.79
CA LEU A 93 0.55 10.06 -8.64
C LEU A 93 0.22 10.73 -9.97
N LYS A 94 0.25 9.95 -11.04
CA LYS A 94 -0.32 10.33 -12.33
C LYS A 94 -1.81 10.63 -12.17
N LYS A 95 -2.36 11.41 -13.08
CA LYS A 95 -3.75 11.87 -13.05
C LYS A 95 -4.76 10.72 -12.90
N ASP A 96 -4.53 9.61 -13.58
CA ASP A 96 -5.36 8.40 -13.55
C ASP A 96 -4.81 7.30 -12.61
N GLY A 97 -3.88 7.67 -11.75
CA GLY A 97 -3.29 6.77 -10.76
C GLY A 97 -4.25 6.42 -9.64
N GLN A 98 -3.89 5.39 -8.88
CA GLN A 98 -4.71 4.94 -7.75
C GLN A 98 -3.88 4.52 -6.55
N VAL A 99 -4.52 4.55 -5.37
CA VAL A 99 -3.99 4.03 -4.12
C VAL A 99 -4.82 2.82 -3.74
N GLU A 100 -4.14 1.68 -3.50
CA GLU A 100 -4.78 0.46 -3.00
C GLU A 100 -4.31 0.20 -1.58
N PHE A 101 -5.24 0.06 -0.67
CA PHE A 101 -4.98 -0.14 0.75
C PHE A 101 -5.64 -1.41 1.26
N LYS A 102 -4.86 -2.27 1.93
CA LYS A 102 -5.33 -3.47 2.62
C LYS A 102 -4.95 -3.44 4.08
N THR A 103 -5.87 -3.86 4.94
CA THR A 103 -5.63 -4.02 6.37
C THR A 103 -6.66 -4.99 6.99
N ASP A 104 -6.26 -5.66 8.07
CA ASP A 104 -7.19 -6.42 8.93
C ASP A 104 -7.68 -5.58 10.11
N ASN A 105 -7.11 -4.38 10.31
CA ASN A 105 -7.49 -3.49 11.39
C ASN A 105 -8.74 -2.70 11.00
N ARG A 106 -9.88 -3.10 11.52
CA ARG A 106 -11.17 -2.50 11.20
C ARG A 106 -11.26 -1.01 11.58
N PRO A 107 -10.85 -0.60 12.80
CA PRO A 107 -10.87 0.83 13.12
C PRO A 107 -10.02 1.68 12.19
N LEU A 108 -8.83 1.21 11.81
CA LEU A 108 -7.99 1.90 10.83
C LEU A 108 -8.67 1.97 9.47
N PHE A 109 -9.33 0.90 9.05
CA PHE A 109 -10.02 0.88 7.76
C PHE A 109 -11.19 1.86 7.73
N ASP A 110 -12.00 1.91 8.78
CA ASP A 110 -13.12 2.86 8.90
C ASP A 110 -12.62 4.30 8.86
N PHE A 111 -11.55 4.60 9.59
CA PHE A 111 -10.86 5.89 9.51
C PHE A 111 -10.42 6.20 8.08
N SER A 112 -9.80 5.24 7.41
CA SER A 112 -9.26 5.41 6.06
C SER A 112 -10.35 5.72 5.03
N VAL A 113 -11.49 5.06 5.10
CA VAL A 113 -12.65 5.32 4.24
C VAL A 113 -13.08 6.80 4.35
N GLU A 114 -13.18 7.32 5.58
CA GLU A 114 -13.56 8.71 5.80
C GLU A 114 -12.47 9.69 5.35
N GLU A 115 -11.19 9.36 5.58
CA GLU A 115 -10.07 10.23 5.16
C GLU A 115 -9.96 10.35 3.64
N VAL A 116 -10.25 9.29 2.89
CA VAL A 116 -10.32 9.36 1.43
C VAL A 116 -11.33 10.40 0.97
N LYS A 117 -12.51 10.39 1.57
CA LYS A 117 -13.58 11.35 1.27
C LYS A 117 -13.18 12.78 1.67
N GLU A 118 -12.62 12.94 2.87
CA GLU A 118 -12.17 14.25 3.39
C GLU A 118 -11.03 14.83 2.55
N ALA A 119 -10.19 13.99 1.96
CA ALA A 119 -9.14 14.43 1.05
C ALA A 119 -9.67 14.83 -0.34
N GLY A 120 -10.94 14.65 -0.59
CA GLY A 120 -11.55 14.96 -1.89
C GLY A 120 -11.36 13.87 -2.94
N TRP A 121 -10.94 12.68 -2.53
CA TRP A 121 -10.80 11.53 -3.41
C TRP A 121 -12.09 10.70 -3.46
N GLN A 122 -12.16 9.78 -4.40
CA GLN A 122 -13.28 8.89 -4.57
C GLN A 122 -12.90 7.44 -4.25
N LEU A 123 -13.82 6.69 -3.68
CA LEU A 123 -13.66 5.26 -3.45
C LEU A 123 -14.16 4.51 -4.68
N ARG A 124 -13.22 3.97 -5.46
CA ARG A 124 -13.55 3.12 -6.62
C ARG A 124 -14.05 1.75 -6.16
N ALA A 125 -13.51 1.22 -5.08
CA ALA A 125 -13.87 -0.06 -4.52
C ALA A 125 -13.67 -0.07 -3.00
N VAL A 126 -14.54 -0.77 -2.29
CA VAL A 126 -14.45 -1.01 -0.85
C VAL A 126 -14.97 -2.40 -0.56
N THR A 127 -14.22 -3.18 0.20
CA THR A 127 -14.70 -4.44 0.77
C THR A 127 -14.20 -4.60 2.19
N TYR A 128 -15.02 -5.19 3.03
CA TYR A 128 -14.69 -5.56 4.41
C TYR A 128 -14.31 -7.03 4.55
N ASP A 129 -14.33 -7.77 3.44
CA ASP A 129 -13.95 -9.18 3.39
C ASP A 129 -13.44 -9.53 1.98
N LEU A 130 -12.20 -9.17 1.71
CA LEU A 130 -11.58 -9.31 0.40
C LEU A 130 -11.62 -10.73 -0.14
N HIS A 131 -11.32 -11.72 0.70
CA HIS A 131 -11.18 -13.10 0.27
C HIS A 131 -12.51 -13.76 -0.09
N ASN A 132 -13.63 -13.18 0.32
CA ASN A 132 -14.99 -13.58 -0.06
C ASN A 132 -15.64 -12.64 -1.09
N ASP A 133 -14.89 -11.66 -1.59
CA ASP A 133 -15.31 -10.75 -2.65
C ASP A 133 -14.66 -11.22 -3.96
N ALA A 134 -15.39 -12.01 -4.74
CA ALA A 134 -14.85 -12.64 -5.95
C ALA A 134 -14.28 -11.64 -6.96
N LYS A 135 -14.90 -10.47 -7.08
CA LYS A 135 -14.48 -9.44 -8.03
C LYS A 135 -13.19 -8.75 -7.58
N LEU A 136 -13.12 -8.33 -6.32
CA LEU A 136 -11.96 -7.62 -5.78
C LEU A 136 -10.79 -8.54 -5.44
N CYS A 137 -11.05 -9.83 -5.22
CA CYS A 137 -10.01 -10.82 -4.96
C CYS A 137 -9.33 -11.32 -6.25
N GLU A 138 -9.93 -11.08 -7.40
CA GLU A 138 -9.35 -11.48 -8.67
C GLU A 138 -7.98 -10.81 -8.87
N GLY A 139 -6.95 -11.64 -9.12
CA GLY A 139 -5.59 -11.15 -9.29
C GLY A 139 -4.90 -10.66 -8.01
N ASN A 140 -5.51 -10.86 -6.84
CA ASN A 140 -4.94 -10.42 -5.58
C ASN A 140 -3.62 -11.14 -5.29
N VAL A 141 -2.60 -10.37 -4.91
CA VAL A 141 -1.32 -10.88 -4.44
C VAL A 141 -1.26 -10.68 -2.93
N MET A 142 -1.04 -11.76 -2.18
CA MET A 142 -0.99 -11.70 -0.73
C MET A 142 0.41 -11.36 -0.21
N THR A 143 0.45 -10.52 0.84
CA THR A 143 1.63 -10.44 1.70
C THR A 143 1.71 -11.68 2.59
N GLU A 144 2.86 -11.94 3.20
CA GLU A 144 2.99 -13.02 4.20
C GLU A 144 2.04 -12.79 5.39
N TYR A 145 1.89 -11.54 5.79
CA TYR A 145 0.97 -11.14 6.86
C TYR A 145 -0.48 -11.48 6.49
N GLU A 146 -0.92 -11.10 5.29
CA GLU A 146 -2.27 -11.39 4.79
C GLU A 146 -2.56 -12.87 4.77
N GLU A 147 -1.64 -13.67 4.24
CA GLU A 147 -1.76 -15.12 4.17
C GLU A 147 -1.96 -15.74 5.57
N ARG A 148 -1.15 -15.33 6.52
CA ARG A 148 -1.21 -15.85 7.88
C ARG A 148 -2.50 -15.44 8.61
N PHE A 149 -2.89 -14.18 8.53
CA PHE A 149 -4.06 -13.68 9.24
C PHE A 149 -5.37 -14.09 8.59
N SER A 150 -5.45 -14.18 7.27
CA SER A 150 -6.63 -14.70 6.60
C SER A 150 -6.82 -16.19 6.85
N ALA A 151 -5.75 -16.98 6.88
CA ALA A 151 -5.80 -18.40 7.24
C ALA A 151 -6.29 -18.62 8.68
N ALA A 152 -6.04 -17.67 9.59
CA ALA A 152 -6.56 -17.67 10.96
C ALA A 152 -8.01 -17.22 11.07
N GLY A 153 -8.67 -16.87 9.95
CA GLY A 153 -10.08 -16.47 9.90
C GLY A 153 -10.33 -14.96 10.03
N ASN A 154 -9.29 -14.14 9.97
CA ASN A 154 -9.45 -12.68 10.05
C ASN A 154 -9.83 -12.11 8.68
N PRO A 155 -10.97 -11.39 8.57
CA PRO A 155 -11.31 -10.73 7.31
C PRO A 155 -10.30 -9.65 6.95
N ILE A 156 -10.00 -9.53 5.66
CA ILE A 156 -9.13 -8.49 5.13
C ILE A 156 -9.98 -7.43 4.46
N CYS A 157 -9.81 -6.19 4.90
CA CYS A 157 -10.46 -5.04 4.28
C CYS A 157 -9.58 -4.47 3.16
N LYS A 158 -10.21 -4.01 2.08
CA LYS A 158 -9.50 -3.36 0.97
C LYS A 158 -10.29 -2.18 0.45
N LEU A 159 -9.60 -1.10 0.12
CA LEU A 159 -10.17 0.01 -0.66
C LEU A 159 -9.24 0.39 -1.82
N ILE A 160 -9.83 0.95 -2.85
CA ILE A 160 -9.13 1.58 -3.97
C ILE A 160 -9.61 3.02 -4.05
N ALA A 161 -8.68 3.96 -3.93
CA ALA A 161 -8.96 5.39 -3.97
C ALA A 161 -8.42 6.01 -5.26
N VAL A 162 -9.22 6.87 -5.88
CA VAL A 162 -8.89 7.60 -7.11
C VAL A 162 -9.30 9.06 -6.99
N ARG A 163 -8.80 9.90 -7.89
CA ARG A 163 -9.19 11.34 -7.93
C ARG A 163 -10.28 11.60 -8.90
#